data_7df2475677f4d47a025bbf9381173103
#
_entry.id   7df2475677f4d47a025bbf9381173103
#
_cell.length_a   1.000
_cell.length_b   1.000
_cell.length_c   1.000
_cell.angle_alpha   90.00
_cell.angle_beta   90.00
_cell.angle_gamma   90.00
#
_symmetry.space_group_name_H-M   'P 1'
#
loop_
_entity.id
_entity.type
_entity.pdbx_description
1 polymer ?
#
loop_
_entity_poly.entity_id
_entity_poly.type
_entity_poly.pdbx_seq_one_letter_code
_entity_poly.pdbx_strand_id
1 'polypeptide(L)'
;MNTDDSHNRSFIVKLNETQFPELFNTEDNSIDLTALEDKEYFDKKMGNIDCVDILGLPTEHLNSFQHKDINCAEINIKIADAVKNSALAENKKIAGVVGSSGIFTDPFSETSFTELISAYDEQVNALNCYVDLYIVNNVTAMSDMRAALLSCKKTGKPVYVTILPIDDNSEEVGGISALGGLITAQAMGADAFGITCTDRKEYKETVTELFRYARIPIIAEIPNYNNTDLSELLSLGVKYLSFEADSCGIMEKIKEKKYVYPNAEPLDDFFVFTHYGSVFFLEPDTTEISEPISCFPDMEEVISEACKTSCDVLRVEINSIDDAIDFARNAHMSSLPVMFISENILALKMALMLYQGIALIDSSTLIPKNELEEICKKYGAVVY
;
A
#
# COMPACT_ATOMS: atom_id res chain seq x y z
N MET A 1 18.23 8.21 16.29
CA MET A 1 16.84 7.87 16.63
C MET A 1 16.77 7.80 18.15
N ASN A 2 16.01 8.67 18.78
CA ASN A 2 15.81 8.62 20.23
C ASN A 2 15.04 7.35 20.57
N THR A 3 15.58 6.55 21.46
CA THR A 3 15.05 5.25 21.88
C THR A 3 13.73 5.31 22.66
N ASP A 4 13.16 6.50 22.85
CA ASP A 4 11.94 6.75 23.63
C ASP A 4 10.63 6.70 22.80
N ASP A 5 10.71 6.92 21.49
CA ASP A 5 9.53 6.92 20.59
C ASP A 5 8.99 5.51 20.26
N SER A 6 9.77 4.46 20.51
CA SER A 6 9.37 3.08 20.15
C SER A 6 8.26 2.51 21.06
N HIS A 7 8.04 3.10 22.22
CA HIS A 7 7.12 2.56 23.24
C HIS A 7 5.81 3.31 23.37
N ASN A 8 5.60 4.37 22.58
CA ASN A 8 4.37 5.14 22.61
C ASN A 8 3.53 4.90 21.35
N ARG A 9 2.20 4.90 21.51
CA ARG A 9 1.28 4.97 20.39
C ARG A 9 1.35 6.34 19.76
N SER A 10 1.13 6.38 18.46
CA SER A 10 1.07 7.62 17.70
C SER A 10 -0.31 7.80 17.08
N PHE A 11 -0.76 9.04 17.04
CA PHE A 11 -2.04 9.44 16.48
C PHE A 11 -1.83 10.10 15.11
N ILE A 12 -2.63 9.66 14.16
CA ILE A 12 -2.66 10.18 12.79
C ILE A 12 -4.00 10.87 12.58
N VAL A 13 -3.98 12.09 12.09
CA VAL A 13 -5.16 12.74 11.51
C VAL A 13 -4.86 13.02 10.05
N LYS A 14 -5.71 12.55 9.17
CA LYS A 14 -5.69 12.87 7.75
C LYS A 14 -6.68 14.00 7.50
N LEU A 15 -6.20 15.08 6.90
CA LEU A 15 -7.06 16.15 6.42
C LEU A 15 -7.79 15.63 5.18
N ASN A 16 -9.12 15.76 5.19
CA ASN A 16 -9.96 15.28 4.11
C ASN A 16 -10.43 16.46 3.24
N GLU A 17 -10.51 16.28 1.95
CA GLU A 17 -10.97 17.28 0.97
C GLU A 17 -12.35 17.83 1.33
N THR A 18 -13.26 17.01 1.86
CA THR A 18 -14.60 17.43 2.28
C THR A 18 -14.62 18.43 3.44
N GLN A 19 -13.54 18.53 4.22
CA GLN A 19 -13.38 19.51 5.30
C GLN A 19 -13.07 20.92 4.77
N PHE A 20 -12.69 21.03 3.51
CA PHE A 20 -12.24 22.25 2.87
C PHE A 20 -13.05 22.55 1.59
N PRO A 21 -14.38 22.73 1.69
CA PRO A 21 -15.25 22.88 0.51
C PRO A 21 -14.98 24.16 -0.31
N GLU A 22 -14.33 25.16 0.28
CA GLU A 22 -13.89 26.35 -0.44
C GLU A 22 -12.66 26.08 -1.33
N LEU A 23 -11.87 25.07 -0.97
CA LEU A 23 -10.69 24.65 -1.73
C LEU A 23 -11.05 23.56 -2.72
N PHE A 24 -11.87 22.59 -2.29
CA PHE A 24 -12.30 21.43 -3.07
C PHE A 24 -13.81 21.48 -3.29
N ASN A 25 -14.22 21.83 -4.47
CA ASN A 25 -15.64 21.80 -4.82
C ASN A 25 -16.06 20.38 -5.24
N THR A 26 -16.83 19.71 -4.39
CA THR A 26 -17.29 18.34 -4.63
C THR A 26 -18.42 18.24 -5.67
N GLU A 27 -19.06 19.37 -6.05
CA GLU A 27 -20.16 19.35 -7.02
C GLU A 27 -19.64 19.26 -8.47
N ASP A 28 -18.56 19.96 -8.78
CA ASP A 28 -17.97 20.01 -10.13
C ASP A 28 -16.52 19.51 -10.19
N ASN A 29 -16.01 19.00 -9.08
CA ASN A 29 -14.64 18.49 -8.92
C ASN A 29 -13.55 19.54 -9.24
N SER A 30 -13.86 20.82 -9.08
CA SER A 30 -12.92 21.92 -9.27
C SER A 30 -12.14 22.24 -8.00
N ILE A 31 -10.95 22.83 -8.17
CA ILE A 31 -10.06 23.21 -7.06
C ILE A 31 -9.82 24.72 -7.13
N ASP A 32 -10.23 25.46 -6.10
CA ASP A 32 -10.04 26.90 -5.98
C ASP A 32 -8.92 27.23 -4.99
N LEU A 33 -7.75 27.54 -5.51
CA LEU A 33 -6.58 27.87 -4.71
C LEU A 33 -6.62 29.27 -4.08
N THR A 34 -7.63 30.09 -4.36
CA THR A 34 -7.74 31.46 -3.78
C THR A 34 -7.92 31.41 -2.26
N ALA A 35 -8.51 30.33 -1.73
CA ALA A 35 -8.61 30.10 -0.29
C ALA A 35 -7.24 30.06 0.41
N LEU A 36 -6.18 29.62 -0.29
CA LEU A 36 -4.82 29.56 0.25
C LEU A 36 -4.10 30.91 0.33
N GLU A 37 -4.69 31.99 -0.20
CA GLU A 37 -4.18 33.36 0.01
C GLU A 37 -4.34 33.78 1.48
N ASP A 38 -5.30 33.21 2.21
CA ASP A 38 -5.40 33.32 3.65
C ASP A 38 -4.44 32.33 4.33
N LYS A 39 -3.33 32.85 4.85
CA LYS A 39 -2.30 32.02 5.53
C LYS A 39 -2.81 31.25 6.75
N GLU A 40 -3.92 31.70 7.33
CA GLU A 40 -4.57 31.05 8.49
C GLU A 40 -5.74 30.15 8.04
N TYR A 41 -5.90 29.88 6.74
CA TYR A 41 -7.04 29.14 6.21
C TYR A 41 -7.23 27.78 6.91
N PHE A 42 -6.18 26.96 6.95
CA PHE A 42 -6.23 25.66 7.60
C PHE A 42 -6.43 25.80 9.12
N ASP A 43 -5.76 26.75 9.78
CA ASP A 43 -5.85 26.97 11.22
C ASP A 43 -7.29 27.38 11.66
N LYS A 44 -7.99 28.14 10.81
CA LYS A 44 -9.37 28.57 11.07
C LYS A 44 -10.40 27.45 10.89
N LYS A 45 -10.11 26.50 10.00
CA LYS A 45 -11.03 25.40 9.69
C LYS A 45 -10.90 24.24 10.65
N MET A 46 -9.70 24.00 11.15
CA MET A 46 -9.41 22.87 12.02
C MET A 46 -9.51 23.30 13.49
N GLY A 47 -10.12 22.45 14.31
CA GLY A 47 -10.11 22.60 15.75
C GLY A 47 -8.74 22.27 16.37
N ASN A 48 -8.70 22.17 17.70
CA ASN A 48 -7.47 21.78 18.39
C ASN A 48 -7.08 20.33 18.07
N ILE A 49 -5.91 20.16 17.44
CA ILE A 49 -5.29 18.86 17.10
C ILE A 49 -3.92 18.68 17.78
N ASP A 50 -3.71 19.27 18.95
CA ASP A 50 -2.42 19.22 19.68
C ASP A 50 -2.01 17.79 20.09
N CYS A 51 -3.00 16.90 20.23
CA CYS A 51 -2.74 15.49 20.55
C CYS A 51 -2.22 14.65 19.36
N VAL A 52 -2.20 15.20 18.14
CA VAL A 52 -1.83 14.49 16.93
C VAL A 52 -0.32 14.50 16.74
N ASP A 53 0.25 13.34 16.39
CA ASP A 53 1.68 13.18 16.12
C ASP A 53 2.00 13.28 14.61
N ILE A 54 1.04 12.87 13.75
CA ILE A 54 1.19 12.84 12.29
C ILE A 54 -0.03 13.51 11.65
N LEU A 55 0.20 14.53 10.84
CA LEU A 55 -0.81 15.26 10.09
C LEU A 55 -0.71 14.89 8.61
N GLY A 56 -1.74 14.23 8.07
CA GLY A 56 -1.85 13.91 6.66
C GLY A 56 -2.41 15.08 5.86
N LEU A 57 -1.76 15.38 4.74
CA LEU A 57 -2.21 16.42 3.80
C LEU A 57 -3.52 16.03 3.10
N PRO A 58 -4.39 17.00 2.71
CA PRO A 58 -5.58 16.73 1.91
C PRO A 58 -5.20 16.59 0.42
N THR A 59 -4.41 15.57 0.09
CA THR A 59 -3.85 15.34 -1.24
C THR A 59 -4.20 13.96 -1.80
N GLU A 60 -5.10 13.23 -1.14
CA GLU A 60 -5.42 11.85 -1.44
C GLU A 60 -5.79 11.62 -2.91
N HIS A 61 -6.67 12.46 -3.46
CA HIS A 61 -7.18 12.31 -4.82
C HIS A 61 -6.51 13.22 -5.84
N LEU A 62 -5.46 13.97 -5.46
CA LEU A 62 -4.78 14.92 -6.34
C LEU A 62 -3.73 14.26 -7.25
N ASN A 63 -4.19 13.37 -8.11
CA ASN A 63 -3.36 12.70 -9.12
C ASN A 63 -3.86 12.96 -10.54
N SER A 64 -2.98 12.78 -11.52
CA SER A 64 -3.24 13.08 -12.93
C SER A 64 -4.29 12.17 -13.59
N PHE A 65 -4.70 11.08 -12.96
CA PHE A 65 -5.78 10.24 -13.46
C PHE A 65 -7.15 10.76 -13.05
N GLN A 66 -7.28 11.25 -11.82
CA GLN A 66 -8.53 11.82 -11.35
C GLN A 66 -8.77 13.24 -11.87
N HIS A 67 -7.69 13.97 -12.14
CA HIS A 67 -7.74 15.38 -12.57
C HIS A 67 -6.88 15.59 -13.84
N LYS A 68 -7.42 15.19 -14.99
CA LYS A 68 -6.67 15.22 -16.27
C LYS A 68 -6.41 16.64 -16.82
N ASP A 69 -7.26 17.60 -16.47
CA ASP A 69 -7.28 18.94 -17.06
C ASP A 69 -6.55 20.00 -16.22
N ILE A 70 -5.95 19.60 -15.08
CA ILE A 70 -5.27 20.51 -14.16
C ILE A 70 -3.85 20.04 -13.86
N ASN A 71 -3.00 20.99 -13.43
CA ASN A 71 -1.63 20.67 -12.98
C ASN A 71 -1.62 20.16 -11.54
N CYS A 72 -1.84 18.85 -11.36
CA CYS A 72 -1.87 18.22 -10.03
C CYS A 72 -0.58 18.45 -9.23
N ALA A 73 0.57 18.44 -9.88
CA ALA A 73 1.85 18.68 -9.20
C ALA A 73 1.92 20.07 -8.56
N GLU A 74 1.50 21.10 -9.28
CA GLU A 74 1.47 22.49 -8.76
C GLU A 74 0.50 22.63 -7.59
N ILE A 75 -0.68 22.00 -7.67
CA ILE A 75 -1.70 22.02 -6.63
C ILE A 75 -1.20 21.32 -5.38
N ASN A 76 -0.65 20.13 -5.51
CA ASN A 76 -0.03 19.38 -4.40
C ASN A 76 1.02 20.25 -3.68
N ILE A 77 1.89 20.93 -4.43
CA ILE A 77 2.92 21.82 -3.85
C ILE A 77 2.28 22.96 -3.06
N LYS A 78 1.30 23.66 -3.62
CA LYS A 78 0.64 24.81 -2.97
C LYS A 78 -0.07 24.41 -1.68
N ILE A 79 -0.78 23.30 -1.69
CA ILE A 79 -1.47 22.77 -0.51
C ILE A 79 -0.45 22.34 0.55
N ALA A 80 0.58 21.59 0.16
CA ALA A 80 1.61 21.13 1.08
C ALA A 80 2.38 22.30 1.72
N ASP A 81 2.71 23.33 0.94
CA ASP A 81 3.36 24.54 1.44
C ASP A 81 2.45 25.30 2.43
N ALA A 82 1.18 25.47 2.10
CA ALA A 82 0.21 26.17 2.95
C ALA A 82 0.01 25.44 4.29
N VAL A 83 -0.17 24.11 4.29
CA VAL A 83 -0.32 23.33 5.53
C VAL A 83 0.98 23.35 6.34
N LYS A 84 2.14 23.18 5.71
CA LYS A 84 3.44 23.17 6.40
C LYS A 84 3.74 24.49 7.11
N ASN A 85 3.26 25.60 6.56
CA ASN A 85 3.44 26.94 7.13
C ASN A 85 2.31 27.35 8.10
N SER A 86 1.30 26.52 8.30
CA SER A 86 0.21 26.75 9.26
C SER A 86 0.61 26.34 10.69
N ALA A 87 -0.09 26.85 11.69
CA ALA A 87 0.09 26.46 13.09
C ALA A 87 -0.27 24.97 13.32
N LEU A 88 -1.14 24.39 12.47
CA LEU A 88 -1.50 22.97 12.54
C LEU A 88 -0.29 22.05 12.43
N ALA A 89 0.73 22.42 11.65
CA ALA A 89 1.93 21.62 11.42
C ALA A 89 2.93 21.67 12.58
N GLU A 90 2.74 22.59 13.54
CA GLU A 90 3.70 22.81 14.63
C GLU A 90 3.86 21.55 15.48
N ASN A 91 5.11 21.09 15.66
CA ASN A 91 5.50 19.89 16.43
C ASN A 91 4.93 18.56 15.89
N LYS A 92 4.46 18.51 14.63
CA LYS A 92 3.91 17.31 14.01
C LYS A 92 4.76 16.86 12.82
N LYS A 93 4.74 15.56 12.52
CA LYS A 93 5.22 15.03 11.26
C LYS A 93 4.16 15.26 10.19
N ILE A 94 4.57 15.69 9.02
CA ILE A 94 3.67 15.89 7.88
C ILE A 94 3.72 14.65 6.97
N ALA A 95 2.55 14.10 6.67
CA ALA A 95 2.41 12.98 5.76
C ALA A 95 1.81 13.42 4.43
N GLY A 96 2.45 13.06 3.31
CA GLY A 96 1.83 13.11 2.00
C GLY A 96 0.84 11.96 1.87
N VAL A 97 -0.43 12.27 1.65
CA VAL A 97 -1.48 11.27 1.47
C VAL A 97 -1.68 11.02 -0.02
N VAL A 98 -1.57 9.74 -0.40
CA VAL A 98 -1.66 9.27 -1.79
C VAL A 98 -2.74 8.19 -1.83
N GLY A 99 -3.83 8.44 -2.51
CA GLY A 99 -4.98 7.53 -2.59
C GLY A 99 -4.98 6.66 -3.85
N SER A 100 -6.10 5.96 -4.05
CA SER A 100 -6.32 5.15 -5.25
C SER A 100 -6.38 6.02 -6.52
N SER A 101 -5.86 5.49 -7.62
CA SER A 101 -5.97 6.14 -8.94
C SER A 101 -7.41 6.13 -9.47
N GLY A 102 -8.23 5.20 -9.00
CA GLY A 102 -9.58 4.97 -9.50
C GLY A 102 -9.63 4.25 -10.85
N ILE A 103 -8.52 3.71 -11.33
CA ILE A 103 -8.45 2.98 -12.60
C ILE A 103 -7.93 1.56 -12.40
N PHE A 104 -8.40 0.68 -13.32
CA PHE A 104 -7.80 -0.64 -13.48
C PHE A 104 -6.60 -0.54 -14.42
N THR A 105 -5.60 -1.39 -14.20
CA THR A 105 -4.46 -1.54 -15.10
C THR A 105 -4.65 -2.70 -16.08
N ASP A 106 -3.80 -2.75 -17.10
CA ASP A 106 -3.66 -3.92 -17.97
C ASP A 106 -3.51 -5.22 -17.12
N PRO A 107 -4.20 -6.34 -17.41
CA PRO A 107 -4.95 -6.61 -18.65
C PRO A 107 -6.40 -6.12 -18.63
N PHE A 108 -6.85 -5.45 -17.58
CA PHE A 108 -8.27 -5.09 -17.42
C PHE A 108 -8.64 -3.74 -18.03
N SER A 109 -7.65 -2.95 -18.47
CA SER A 109 -7.86 -1.67 -19.13
C SER A 109 -6.70 -1.36 -20.11
N GLU A 110 -6.82 -0.23 -20.82
CA GLU A 110 -5.76 0.29 -21.71
C GLU A 110 -4.58 0.92 -20.94
N THR A 111 -4.73 1.15 -19.62
CA THR A 111 -3.70 1.79 -18.79
C THR A 111 -2.67 0.77 -18.36
N SER A 112 -1.43 0.98 -18.74
CA SER A 112 -0.32 0.13 -18.33
C SER A 112 0.10 0.40 -16.87
N PHE A 113 0.66 -0.61 -16.21
CA PHE A 113 1.19 -0.45 -14.84
C PHE A 113 2.32 0.59 -14.75
N THR A 114 3.08 0.80 -15.84
CA THR A 114 4.13 1.83 -15.90
C THR A 114 3.56 3.25 -15.96
N GLU A 115 2.42 3.45 -16.60
CA GLU A 115 1.70 4.74 -16.59
C GLU A 115 1.16 5.02 -15.19
N LEU A 116 0.63 4.01 -14.51
CA LEU A 116 0.18 4.12 -13.13
C LEU A 116 1.33 4.54 -12.20
N ILE A 117 2.50 3.90 -12.28
CA ILE A 117 3.69 4.31 -11.53
C ILE A 117 4.06 5.76 -11.84
N SER A 118 3.99 6.18 -13.11
CA SER A 118 4.36 7.54 -13.52
C SER A 118 3.46 8.61 -12.89
N ALA A 119 2.16 8.33 -12.76
CA ALA A 119 1.22 9.24 -12.09
C ALA A 119 1.50 9.34 -10.58
N TYR A 120 1.79 8.22 -9.92
CA TYR A 120 2.22 8.26 -8.52
C TYR A 120 3.57 8.97 -8.33
N ASP A 121 4.52 8.77 -9.25
CA ASP A 121 5.81 9.46 -9.21
C ASP A 121 5.63 10.98 -9.31
N GLU A 122 4.71 11.48 -10.13
CA GLU A 122 4.39 12.90 -10.24
C GLU A 122 3.93 13.47 -8.91
N GLN A 123 2.94 12.86 -8.27
CA GLN A 123 2.39 13.31 -6.98
C GLN A 123 3.43 13.21 -5.86
N VAL A 124 4.13 12.08 -5.76
CA VAL A 124 5.16 11.84 -4.74
C VAL A 124 6.31 12.84 -4.86
N ASN A 125 6.78 13.11 -6.09
CA ASN A 125 7.85 14.08 -6.31
C ASN A 125 7.43 15.51 -5.94
N ALA A 126 6.18 15.91 -6.26
CA ALA A 126 5.63 17.21 -5.89
C ALA A 126 5.61 17.41 -4.36
N LEU A 127 5.26 16.38 -3.60
CA LEU A 127 5.15 16.42 -2.15
C LEU A 127 6.50 16.26 -1.41
N ASN A 128 7.52 15.70 -2.06
CA ASN A 128 8.72 15.19 -1.39
C ASN A 128 9.45 16.20 -0.49
N CYS A 129 9.52 17.48 -0.88
CA CYS A 129 10.21 18.50 -0.08
C CYS A 129 9.40 18.98 1.14
N TYR A 130 8.13 18.66 1.21
CA TYR A 130 7.19 19.18 2.21
C TYR A 130 6.84 18.17 3.30
N VAL A 131 7.03 16.88 3.07
CA VAL A 131 6.56 15.80 3.92
C VAL A 131 7.70 15.03 4.60
N ASP A 132 7.41 14.42 5.74
CA ASP A 132 8.33 13.55 6.49
C ASP A 132 8.13 12.07 6.18
N LEU A 133 6.93 11.69 5.76
CA LEU A 133 6.52 10.33 5.40
C LEU A 133 5.40 10.37 4.36
N TYR A 134 5.04 9.19 3.84
CA TYR A 134 3.88 9.02 2.97
C TYR A 134 2.86 8.08 3.61
N ILE A 135 1.58 8.30 3.32
CA ILE A 135 0.48 7.40 3.61
C ILE A 135 -0.18 7.04 2.28
N VAL A 136 -0.02 5.80 1.83
CA VAL A 136 -0.82 5.22 0.76
C VAL A 136 -2.16 4.85 1.38
N ASN A 137 -3.22 5.57 0.98
CA ASN A 137 -4.48 5.60 1.72
C ASN A 137 -5.61 4.88 1.01
N ASN A 138 -6.27 3.98 1.75
CA ASN A 138 -7.54 3.34 1.35
C ASN A 138 -7.55 2.75 -0.07
N VAL A 139 -6.42 2.22 -0.51
CA VAL A 139 -6.34 1.59 -1.84
C VAL A 139 -7.11 0.28 -1.87
N THR A 140 -7.81 0.02 -2.98
CA THR A 140 -8.67 -1.15 -3.17
C THR A 140 -8.06 -2.17 -4.13
N ALA A 141 -7.10 -1.73 -4.98
CA ALA A 141 -6.46 -2.58 -5.98
C ALA A 141 -4.99 -2.86 -5.65
N MET A 142 -4.55 -4.10 -5.89
CA MET A 142 -3.16 -4.51 -5.70
C MET A 142 -2.20 -3.67 -6.57
N SER A 143 -2.61 -3.32 -7.78
CA SER A 143 -1.84 -2.46 -8.69
C SER A 143 -1.61 -1.06 -8.11
N ASP A 144 -2.64 -0.41 -7.55
CA ASP A 144 -2.51 0.89 -6.90
C ASP A 144 -1.55 0.83 -5.71
N MET A 145 -1.73 -0.15 -4.82
CA MET A 145 -0.87 -0.33 -3.66
C MET A 145 0.60 -0.50 -4.05
N ARG A 146 0.88 -1.39 -5.03
CA ARG A 146 2.24 -1.67 -5.49
C ARG A 146 2.87 -0.47 -6.20
N ALA A 147 2.12 0.21 -7.09
CA ALA A 147 2.61 1.38 -7.82
C ALA A 147 2.93 2.54 -6.86
N ALA A 148 2.03 2.84 -5.92
CA ALA A 148 2.24 3.87 -4.90
C ALA A 148 3.43 3.54 -3.99
N LEU A 149 3.57 2.29 -3.52
CA LEU A 149 4.72 1.83 -2.73
C LEU A 149 6.03 2.00 -3.51
N LEU A 150 6.09 1.53 -4.76
CA LEU A 150 7.29 1.67 -5.60
C LEU A 150 7.69 3.13 -5.75
N SER A 151 6.72 4.03 -5.92
CA SER A 151 6.97 5.47 -6.06
C SER A 151 7.42 6.12 -4.76
N CYS A 152 6.70 5.89 -3.65
CA CYS A 152 7.04 6.47 -2.34
C CYS A 152 8.40 5.98 -1.83
N LYS A 153 8.72 4.69 -1.98
CA LYS A 153 10.00 4.13 -1.50
C LYS A 153 11.22 4.69 -2.22
N LYS A 154 11.10 5.24 -3.44
CA LYS A 154 12.18 5.95 -4.14
C LYS A 154 12.70 7.16 -3.34
N THR A 155 11.87 7.76 -2.49
CA THR A 155 12.22 8.95 -1.70
C THR A 155 13.07 8.65 -0.47
N GLY A 156 13.15 7.39 -0.05
CA GLY A 156 13.83 6.95 1.18
C GLY A 156 13.08 7.29 2.47
N LYS A 157 11.87 7.87 2.39
CA LYS A 157 11.03 8.20 3.55
C LYS A 157 10.19 7.00 3.99
N PRO A 158 9.73 7.00 5.26
CA PRO A 158 8.77 5.98 5.73
C PRO A 158 7.49 6.01 4.90
N VAL A 159 6.93 4.82 4.66
CA VAL A 159 5.68 4.65 3.90
C VAL A 159 4.72 3.80 4.71
N TYR A 160 3.59 4.37 5.07
CA TYR A 160 2.49 3.67 5.71
C TYR A 160 1.44 3.31 4.64
N VAL A 161 0.81 2.18 4.79
CA VAL A 161 -0.19 1.70 3.83
C VAL A 161 -1.49 1.40 4.56
N THR A 162 -2.60 1.92 4.09
CA THR A 162 -3.93 1.47 4.47
C THR A 162 -4.70 1.02 3.25
N ILE A 163 -5.45 -0.05 3.37
CA ILE A 163 -6.29 -0.59 2.31
C ILE A 163 -7.75 -0.64 2.74
N LEU A 164 -8.63 -0.59 1.77
CA LEU A 164 -10.02 -1.00 1.92
C LEU A 164 -10.12 -2.43 1.34
N PRO A 165 -10.08 -3.46 2.20
CA PRO A 165 -10.03 -4.83 1.72
C PRO A 165 -11.36 -5.23 1.08
N ILE A 166 -11.28 -6.12 0.09
CA ILE A 166 -12.46 -6.84 -0.41
C ILE A 166 -12.82 -7.97 0.57
N ASP A 167 -14.07 -8.36 0.57
CA ASP A 167 -14.53 -9.58 1.26
C ASP A 167 -13.82 -10.80 0.65
N ASP A 168 -13.33 -11.72 1.48
CA ASP A 168 -12.66 -12.96 1.04
C ASP A 168 -13.53 -13.83 0.12
N ASN A 169 -14.85 -13.62 0.13
CA ASN A 169 -15.79 -14.27 -0.78
C ASN A 169 -16.10 -13.45 -2.05
N SER A 170 -15.46 -12.30 -2.22
CA SER A 170 -15.66 -11.46 -3.40
C SER A 170 -14.93 -12.06 -4.60
N GLU A 171 -15.62 -12.08 -5.74
CA GLU A 171 -15.03 -12.44 -7.04
C GLU A 171 -14.43 -11.21 -7.75
N GLU A 172 -14.21 -10.10 -7.04
CA GLU A 172 -13.63 -8.89 -7.63
C GLU A 172 -12.17 -9.11 -8.05
N VAL A 173 -11.94 -9.07 -9.34
CA VAL A 173 -10.61 -9.26 -9.93
C VAL A 173 -9.73 -8.05 -9.62
N GLY A 174 -8.54 -8.31 -9.08
CA GLY A 174 -7.56 -7.26 -8.77
C GLY A 174 -7.76 -6.57 -7.41
N GLY A 175 -8.79 -6.94 -6.65
CA GLY A 175 -8.98 -6.49 -5.27
C GLY A 175 -7.90 -7.00 -4.31
N ILE A 176 -7.88 -6.49 -3.09
CA ILE A 176 -6.88 -6.85 -2.07
C ILE A 176 -7.60 -7.47 -0.86
N SER A 177 -7.28 -8.71 -0.52
CA SER A 177 -7.64 -9.26 0.80
C SER A 177 -6.80 -8.60 1.89
N ALA A 178 -7.31 -8.56 3.12
CA ALA A 178 -6.60 -7.93 4.24
C ALA A 178 -5.20 -8.54 4.46
N LEU A 179 -5.12 -9.88 4.45
CA LEU A 179 -3.87 -10.60 4.63
C LEU A 179 -2.94 -10.44 3.42
N GLY A 180 -3.47 -10.53 2.19
CA GLY A 180 -2.69 -10.32 0.96
C GLY A 180 -2.07 -8.94 0.89
N GLY A 181 -2.81 -7.91 1.30
CA GLY A 181 -2.30 -6.54 1.42
C GLY A 181 -1.17 -6.42 2.43
N LEU A 182 -1.33 -6.97 3.65
CA LEU A 182 -0.28 -6.96 4.67
C LEU A 182 0.99 -7.65 4.17
N ILE A 183 0.88 -8.88 3.67
CA ILE A 183 2.02 -9.68 3.21
C ILE A 183 2.76 -8.95 2.07
N THR A 184 2.03 -8.43 1.10
CA THR A 184 2.65 -7.70 -0.02
C THR A 184 3.29 -6.39 0.43
N ALA A 185 2.58 -5.58 1.22
CA ALA A 185 3.09 -4.29 1.69
C ALA A 185 4.37 -4.44 2.52
N GLN A 186 4.40 -5.37 3.49
CA GLN A 186 5.59 -5.58 4.32
C GLN A 186 6.77 -6.16 3.53
N ALA A 187 6.53 -7.04 2.56
CA ALA A 187 7.58 -7.58 1.70
C ALA A 187 8.21 -6.49 0.81
N MET A 188 7.40 -5.55 0.32
CA MET A 188 7.86 -4.38 -0.44
C MET A 188 8.44 -3.25 0.44
N GLY A 189 8.50 -3.45 1.77
CA GLY A 189 9.16 -2.55 2.71
C GLY A 189 8.30 -1.39 3.18
N ALA A 190 6.99 -1.55 3.28
CA ALA A 190 6.14 -0.63 4.05
C ALA A 190 6.58 -0.58 5.52
N ASP A 191 6.41 0.56 6.16
CA ASP A 191 6.85 0.80 7.55
C ASP A 191 5.69 0.64 8.56
N ALA A 192 4.44 0.61 8.07
CA ALA A 192 3.24 0.27 8.83
C ALA A 192 2.12 -0.13 7.86
N PHE A 193 1.16 -0.92 8.34
CA PHE A 193 0.03 -1.39 7.56
C PHE A 193 -1.27 -1.30 8.34
N GLY A 194 -2.37 -1.00 7.68
CA GLY A 194 -3.70 -0.97 8.26
C GLY A 194 -4.80 -1.30 7.26
N ILE A 195 -5.97 -1.54 7.79
CA ILE A 195 -7.20 -1.71 7.02
C ILE A 195 -8.26 -0.71 7.46
N THR A 196 -9.08 -0.29 6.53
CA THR A 196 -10.33 0.44 6.81
C THR A 196 -11.48 -0.53 6.73
N CYS A 197 -12.35 -0.55 7.71
CA CYS A 197 -13.54 -1.40 7.72
C CYS A 197 -14.72 -0.65 8.34
N THR A 198 -15.91 -0.87 7.81
CA THR A 198 -17.15 -0.27 8.30
C THR A 198 -17.85 -1.13 9.36
N ASP A 199 -17.68 -2.46 9.32
CA ASP A 199 -18.20 -3.38 10.33
C ASP A 199 -17.18 -3.64 11.44
N ARG A 200 -17.54 -3.36 12.69
CA ARG A 200 -16.62 -3.40 13.83
C ARG A 200 -16.24 -4.80 14.27
N LYS A 201 -17.16 -5.75 14.17
CA LYS A 201 -16.90 -7.13 14.59
C LYS A 201 -15.93 -7.78 13.62
N GLU A 202 -16.22 -7.66 12.34
CA GLU A 202 -15.37 -8.13 11.25
C GLU A 202 -13.98 -7.49 11.32
N TYR A 203 -13.93 -6.16 11.54
CA TYR A 203 -12.67 -5.44 11.74
C TYR A 203 -11.79 -6.04 12.83
N LYS A 204 -12.37 -6.34 14.00
CA LYS A 204 -11.63 -6.91 15.13
C LYS A 204 -11.10 -8.30 14.80
N GLU A 205 -11.91 -9.14 14.17
CA GLU A 205 -11.53 -10.50 13.77
C GLU A 205 -10.37 -10.43 12.76
N THR A 206 -10.49 -9.60 11.74
CA THR A 206 -9.46 -9.40 10.70
C THR A 206 -8.16 -8.83 11.30
N VAL A 207 -8.23 -7.78 12.12
CA VAL A 207 -7.03 -7.20 12.75
C VAL A 207 -6.35 -8.23 13.67
N THR A 208 -7.10 -9.05 14.38
CA THR A 208 -6.54 -10.13 15.22
C THR A 208 -5.79 -11.15 14.38
N GLU A 209 -6.33 -11.49 13.21
CA GLU A 209 -5.65 -12.38 12.25
C GLU A 209 -4.37 -11.75 11.71
N LEU A 210 -4.42 -10.48 11.30
CA LEU A 210 -3.24 -9.78 10.78
C LEU A 210 -2.06 -9.79 11.75
N PHE A 211 -2.31 -9.69 13.06
CA PHE A 211 -1.24 -9.74 14.07
C PHE A 211 -0.43 -11.04 14.08
N ARG A 212 -0.98 -12.14 13.59
CA ARG A 212 -0.25 -13.42 13.47
C ARG A 212 0.85 -13.37 12.42
N TYR A 213 0.69 -12.50 11.41
CA TYR A 213 1.58 -12.41 10.24
C TYR A 213 2.32 -11.07 10.15
N ALA A 214 1.94 -10.09 10.96
CA ALA A 214 2.50 -8.75 10.89
C ALA A 214 3.94 -8.70 11.44
N ARG A 215 4.87 -8.28 10.59
CA ARG A 215 6.27 -7.95 10.95
C ARG A 215 6.49 -6.45 11.03
N ILE A 216 5.47 -5.66 10.70
CA ILE A 216 5.44 -4.20 10.76
C ILE A 216 4.28 -3.75 11.64
N PRO A 217 4.33 -2.54 12.22
CA PRO A 217 3.27 -2.00 13.05
C PRO A 217 1.92 -1.96 12.33
N ILE A 218 0.83 -2.23 13.08
CA ILE A 218 -0.53 -2.12 12.58
C ILE A 218 -1.11 -0.73 12.87
N ILE A 219 -1.79 -0.16 11.87
CA ILE A 219 -2.58 1.07 11.92
C ILE A 219 -4.05 0.66 12.07
N ALA A 220 -4.75 1.20 13.05
CA ALA A 220 -6.20 1.13 13.10
C ALA A 220 -6.80 2.40 12.50
N GLU A 221 -7.57 2.23 11.45
CA GLU A 221 -8.33 3.27 10.81
C GLU A 221 -9.82 3.02 10.99
N ILE A 222 -10.48 3.83 11.80
CA ILE A 222 -11.88 3.62 12.14
C ILE A 222 -12.66 4.89 11.87
N PRO A 223 -13.53 4.87 10.87
CA PRO A 223 -14.50 5.93 10.69
C PRO A 223 -15.57 5.86 11.81
N ASN A 224 -15.91 6.99 12.41
CA ASN A 224 -16.99 7.15 13.41
C ASN A 224 -16.84 6.35 14.73
N TYR A 225 -15.97 6.83 15.59
CA TYR A 225 -15.70 6.25 16.90
C TYR A 225 -16.79 6.44 17.97
N ASN A 226 -17.01 5.38 18.79
CA ASN A 226 -17.50 5.54 20.15
C ASN A 226 -16.57 4.86 21.17
N ASN A 227 -16.64 5.29 22.46
CA ASN A 227 -15.63 5.01 23.49
C ASN A 227 -15.39 3.51 23.84
N THR A 228 -16.30 2.59 23.50
CA THR A 228 -16.24 1.20 23.97
C THR A 228 -15.27 0.36 23.15
N ASP A 229 -15.17 0.61 21.85
CA ASP A 229 -14.41 -0.23 20.93
C ASP A 229 -12.92 0.09 20.93
N LEU A 230 -12.60 1.33 21.31
CA LEU A 230 -11.23 1.81 21.34
C LEU A 230 -10.35 1.03 22.33
N SER A 231 -10.88 0.68 23.52
CA SER A 231 -10.13 -0.09 24.52
C SER A 231 -9.81 -1.50 24.03
N GLU A 232 -10.68 -2.08 23.20
CA GLU A 232 -10.46 -3.40 22.62
C GLU A 232 -9.35 -3.36 21.57
N LEU A 233 -9.39 -2.42 20.64
CA LEU A 233 -8.34 -2.22 19.64
C LEU A 233 -6.97 -1.93 20.25
N LEU A 234 -6.97 -1.13 21.32
CA LEU A 234 -5.75 -0.86 22.06
C LEU A 234 -5.17 -2.13 22.70
N SER A 235 -6.04 -3.05 23.13
CA SER A 235 -5.62 -4.34 23.70
C SER A 235 -5.04 -5.29 22.67
N LEU A 236 -5.42 -5.16 21.37
CA LEU A 236 -4.86 -5.95 20.28
C LEU A 236 -3.41 -5.58 19.92
N GLY A 237 -2.88 -4.46 20.39
CA GLY A 237 -1.50 -4.05 20.12
C GLY A 237 -1.33 -3.15 18.90
N VAL A 238 -2.37 -2.45 18.49
CA VAL A 238 -2.30 -1.43 17.44
C VAL A 238 -1.36 -0.30 17.84
N LYS A 239 -0.42 0.08 16.98
CA LYS A 239 0.56 1.14 17.26
C LYS A 239 0.08 2.51 16.81
N TYR A 240 -0.52 2.59 15.63
CA TYR A 240 -1.02 3.83 15.06
C TYR A 240 -2.54 3.83 15.07
N LEU A 241 -3.11 4.96 15.48
CA LEU A 241 -4.55 5.19 15.42
C LEU A 241 -4.81 6.34 14.46
N SER A 242 -5.52 6.07 13.39
CA SER A 242 -5.91 7.06 12.38
C SER A 242 -7.36 7.48 12.61
N PHE A 243 -7.60 8.78 12.63
CA PHE A 243 -8.89 9.39 12.95
C PHE A 243 -9.24 10.48 11.94
N GLU A 244 -10.52 10.75 11.84
CA GLU A 244 -11.02 12.02 11.29
C GLU A 244 -10.83 13.14 12.31
N ALA A 245 -10.63 14.36 11.82
CA ALA A 245 -10.31 15.52 12.65
C ALA A 245 -11.31 15.82 13.76
N ASP A 246 -12.59 15.51 13.57
CA ASP A 246 -13.66 15.72 14.55
C ASP A 246 -13.56 14.84 15.79
N SER A 247 -12.71 13.85 15.76
CA SER A 247 -12.56 12.84 16.83
C SER A 247 -11.44 13.14 17.85
N CYS A 248 -10.77 14.29 17.75
CA CYS A 248 -9.60 14.64 18.57
C CYS A 248 -9.86 14.61 20.10
N GLY A 249 -11.07 14.92 20.56
CA GLY A 249 -11.41 14.86 22.00
C GLY A 249 -11.37 13.45 22.62
N ILE A 250 -11.37 12.40 21.80
CA ILE A 250 -11.23 11.02 22.26
C ILE A 250 -9.75 10.66 22.46
N MET A 251 -8.88 11.22 21.63
CA MET A 251 -7.43 10.94 21.64
C MET A 251 -6.74 11.37 22.93
N GLU A 252 -7.14 12.50 23.53
CA GLU A 252 -6.56 12.98 24.78
C GLU A 252 -6.69 11.96 25.92
N LYS A 253 -7.78 11.17 25.92
CA LYS A 253 -8.02 10.12 26.91
C LYS A 253 -7.16 8.88 26.71
N ILE A 254 -6.56 8.71 25.53
CA ILE A 254 -5.84 7.50 25.13
C ILE A 254 -4.32 7.69 25.24
N LYS A 255 -3.82 8.91 25.11
CA LYS A 255 -2.38 9.23 25.04
C LYS A 255 -1.54 8.68 26.21
N GLU A 256 -2.17 8.37 27.35
CA GLU A 256 -1.52 7.81 28.54
C GLU A 256 -1.28 6.28 28.49
N LYS A 257 -1.78 5.56 27.45
CA LYS A 257 -1.65 4.09 27.41
C LYS A 257 -0.40 3.67 26.68
N LYS A 258 0.53 3.01 27.36
CA LYS A 258 1.73 2.42 26.78
C LYS A 258 1.37 1.40 25.69
N TYR A 259 2.12 1.46 24.59
CA TYR A 259 2.09 0.46 23.56
C TYR A 259 2.83 -0.80 24.00
N VAL A 260 2.18 -1.95 23.85
CA VAL A 260 2.81 -3.26 24.03
C VAL A 260 2.89 -3.90 22.66
N TYR A 261 4.10 -4.19 22.19
CA TYR A 261 4.32 -4.83 20.90
C TYR A 261 3.72 -6.25 20.94
N PRO A 262 2.81 -6.63 20.06
CA PRO A 262 2.36 -8.01 20.01
C PRO A 262 3.56 -8.89 19.60
N ASN A 263 3.75 -10.01 20.29
CA ASN A 263 4.67 -11.02 19.85
C ASN A 263 4.01 -11.74 18.65
N ALA A 264 4.41 -11.40 17.44
CA ALA A 264 4.10 -12.23 16.28
C ALA A 264 4.89 -13.54 16.43
N GLU A 265 4.22 -14.68 16.37
CA GLU A 265 4.90 -15.96 16.27
C GLU A 265 5.59 -16.02 14.88
N PRO A 266 6.89 -16.32 14.82
CA PRO A 266 7.56 -16.48 13.53
C PRO A 266 6.87 -17.59 12.71
N LEU A 267 6.55 -17.32 11.47
CA LEU A 267 6.16 -18.35 10.51
C LEU A 267 7.44 -18.93 9.89
N ASP A 268 8.19 -19.70 10.67
CA ASP A 268 9.50 -20.21 10.23
C ASP A 268 9.37 -21.41 9.29
N ASP A 269 8.20 -22.07 9.24
CA ASP A 269 7.99 -23.32 8.50
C ASP A 269 7.33 -23.11 7.12
N PHE A 270 6.88 -21.91 6.79
CA PHE A 270 6.18 -21.62 5.54
C PHE A 270 6.77 -20.44 4.80
N PHE A 271 6.84 -20.52 3.48
CA PHE A 271 6.92 -19.34 2.64
C PHE A 271 5.52 -18.81 2.35
N VAL A 272 5.35 -17.49 2.44
CA VAL A 272 4.07 -16.84 2.21
C VAL A 272 4.18 -15.95 0.97
N PHE A 273 3.33 -16.18 -0.01
CA PHE A 273 3.30 -15.50 -1.30
C PHE A 273 1.94 -14.92 -1.56
N THR A 274 1.88 -13.99 -2.50
CA THR A 274 0.61 -13.40 -2.95
C THR A 274 0.52 -13.42 -4.47
N HIS A 275 -0.69 -13.65 -4.96
CA HIS A 275 -1.03 -13.57 -6.37
C HIS A 275 -2.39 -12.89 -6.50
N TYR A 276 -2.45 -11.72 -7.12
CA TYR A 276 -3.65 -10.88 -7.26
C TYR A 276 -4.48 -10.75 -5.96
N GLY A 277 -3.79 -10.50 -4.83
CA GLY A 277 -4.45 -10.33 -3.52
C GLY A 277 -4.74 -11.60 -2.75
N SER A 278 -4.71 -12.77 -3.37
CA SER A 278 -4.78 -14.09 -2.69
C SER A 278 -3.47 -14.45 -2.02
N VAL A 279 -3.53 -15.17 -0.90
CA VAL A 279 -2.36 -15.58 -0.11
C VAL A 279 -2.15 -17.09 -0.23
N PHE A 280 -0.90 -17.50 -0.40
CA PHE A 280 -0.48 -18.89 -0.50
C PHE A 280 0.59 -19.19 0.55
N PHE A 281 0.43 -20.33 1.23
CA PHE A 281 1.37 -20.84 2.23
C PHE A 281 2.02 -22.09 1.66
N LEU A 282 3.33 -22.04 1.44
CA LEU A 282 4.08 -23.13 0.81
C LEU A 282 5.09 -23.71 1.79
N GLU A 283 5.07 -25.02 1.97
CA GLU A 283 6.08 -25.77 2.72
C GLU A 283 7.26 -26.10 1.80
N PRO A 284 8.50 -25.67 2.09
CA PRO A 284 9.64 -25.83 1.17
C PRO A 284 9.89 -27.26 0.71
N ASP A 285 9.71 -28.22 1.63
CA ASP A 285 10.07 -29.63 1.38
C ASP A 285 8.98 -30.40 0.60
N THR A 286 7.76 -29.86 0.49
CA THR A 286 6.61 -30.55 -0.12
C THR A 286 6.05 -29.84 -1.34
N THR A 287 6.50 -28.61 -1.60
CA THR A 287 6.00 -27.79 -2.72
C THR A 287 6.39 -28.39 -4.08
N GLU A 288 5.38 -28.70 -4.88
CA GLU A 288 5.55 -29.17 -6.26
C GLU A 288 5.56 -27.98 -7.23
N ILE A 289 6.64 -27.84 -8.01
CA ILE A 289 6.82 -26.75 -8.98
C ILE A 289 6.58 -27.31 -10.38
N SER A 290 5.84 -26.58 -11.23
CA SER A 290 5.60 -27.00 -12.60
C SER A 290 6.88 -27.04 -13.44
N GLU A 291 6.85 -27.76 -14.57
CA GLU A 291 7.84 -27.55 -15.62
C GLU A 291 7.81 -26.08 -16.09
N PRO A 292 8.95 -25.50 -16.50
CA PRO A 292 8.99 -24.13 -16.96
C PRO A 292 8.10 -23.93 -18.20
N ILE A 293 7.28 -22.89 -18.17
CA ILE A 293 6.51 -22.46 -19.35
C ILE A 293 7.18 -21.25 -20.00
N SER A 294 7.29 -21.26 -21.33
CA SER A 294 7.81 -20.13 -22.11
C SER A 294 6.71 -19.11 -22.38
N CYS A 295 7.08 -17.82 -22.50
CA CYS A 295 6.15 -16.73 -22.72
C CYS A 295 5.89 -16.49 -24.23
N PHE A 296 4.65 -16.12 -24.53
CA PHE A 296 4.18 -15.66 -25.83
C PHE A 296 2.84 -14.90 -25.65
N PRO A 297 2.37 -14.12 -26.66
CA PRO A 297 1.24 -13.21 -26.46
C PRO A 297 -0.07 -13.82 -25.95
N ASP A 298 -0.35 -15.09 -26.30
CA ASP A 298 -1.58 -15.79 -25.93
C ASP A 298 -1.25 -17.05 -25.13
N MET A 299 -1.15 -16.91 -23.80
CA MET A 299 -0.76 -17.98 -22.88
C MET A 299 -1.95 -18.65 -22.16
N GLU A 300 -3.19 -18.27 -22.46
CA GLU A 300 -4.38 -18.72 -21.73
C GLU A 300 -4.45 -20.25 -21.61
N GLU A 301 -4.31 -20.97 -22.71
CA GLU A 301 -4.42 -22.42 -22.74
C GLU A 301 -3.27 -23.08 -21.95
N VAL A 302 -2.03 -22.60 -22.15
CA VAL A 302 -0.82 -23.17 -21.47
C VAL A 302 -0.87 -22.96 -19.96
N ILE A 303 -1.26 -21.76 -19.50
CA ILE A 303 -1.42 -21.47 -18.07
C ILE A 303 -2.55 -22.34 -17.48
N SER A 304 -3.71 -22.40 -18.16
CA SER A 304 -4.85 -23.21 -17.72
C SER A 304 -4.50 -24.70 -17.64
N GLU A 305 -3.73 -25.24 -18.58
CA GLU A 305 -3.28 -26.62 -18.54
C GLU A 305 -2.28 -26.86 -17.40
N ALA A 306 -1.30 -25.98 -17.23
CA ALA A 306 -0.34 -26.08 -16.13
C ALA A 306 -1.03 -26.04 -14.75
N CYS A 307 -2.01 -25.15 -14.55
CA CYS A 307 -2.78 -25.07 -13.31
C CYS A 307 -3.66 -26.29 -13.02
N LYS A 308 -3.94 -27.15 -14.01
CA LYS A 308 -4.65 -28.43 -13.81
C LYS A 308 -3.76 -29.58 -13.38
N THR A 309 -2.44 -29.40 -13.43
CA THR A 309 -1.48 -30.39 -12.92
C THR A 309 -1.44 -30.37 -11.38
N SER A 310 -0.76 -31.33 -10.77
CA SER A 310 -0.63 -31.39 -9.30
C SER A 310 0.43 -30.45 -8.74
N CYS A 311 0.75 -29.35 -9.41
CA CYS A 311 1.75 -28.38 -8.94
C CYS A 311 1.11 -27.32 -8.04
N ASP A 312 1.92 -26.79 -7.11
CA ASP A 312 1.58 -25.72 -6.18
C ASP A 312 2.03 -24.36 -6.67
N VAL A 313 3.01 -24.33 -7.59
CA VAL A 313 3.66 -23.12 -8.11
C VAL A 313 3.83 -23.23 -9.62
N LEU A 314 3.44 -22.19 -10.34
CA LEU A 314 3.64 -22.06 -11.77
C LEU A 314 5.03 -21.49 -12.06
N ARG A 315 5.90 -22.26 -12.74
CA ARG A 315 7.24 -21.80 -13.11
C ARG A 315 7.23 -21.19 -14.51
N VAL A 316 7.70 -19.96 -14.63
CA VAL A 316 7.65 -19.15 -15.86
C VAL A 316 9.06 -18.71 -16.26
N GLU A 317 9.43 -18.97 -17.51
CA GLU A 317 10.73 -18.61 -18.07
C GLU A 317 10.67 -17.20 -18.69
N ILE A 318 11.48 -16.26 -18.19
CA ILE A 318 11.54 -14.87 -18.60
C ILE A 318 12.91 -14.57 -19.19
N ASN A 319 13.03 -14.59 -20.52
CA ASN A 319 14.29 -14.38 -21.24
C ASN A 319 14.44 -12.95 -21.77
N SER A 320 13.34 -12.26 -21.99
CA SER A 320 13.27 -10.91 -22.58
C SER A 320 12.27 -10.02 -21.86
N ILE A 321 12.32 -8.72 -22.14
CA ILE A 321 11.30 -7.76 -21.67
C ILE A 321 9.95 -8.08 -22.27
N ASP A 322 9.91 -8.55 -23.53
CA ASP A 322 8.66 -8.93 -24.19
C ASP A 322 8.02 -10.13 -23.48
N ASP A 323 8.80 -11.13 -23.05
CA ASP A 323 8.29 -12.24 -22.24
C ASP A 323 7.64 -11.76 -20.95
N ALA A 324 8.27 -10.79 -20.26
CA ALA A 324 7.72 -10.20 -19.06
C ALA A 324 6.37 -9.50 -19.29
N ILE A 325 6.24 -8.81 -20.43
CA ILE A 325 5.00 -8.12 -20.83
C ILE A 325 3.92 -9.14 -21.22
N ASP A 326 4.29 -10.14 -22.02
CA ASP A 326 3.36 -11.18 -22.46
C ASP A 326 2.84 -11.98 -21.26
N PHE A 327 3.72 -12.36 -20.32
CA PHE A 327 3.28 -13.02 -19.12
C PHE A 327 2.36 -12.12 -18.29
N ALA A 328 2.72 -10.86 -18.06
CA ALA A 328 1.91 -9.95 -17.24
C ALA A 328 0.47 -9.81 -17.74
N ARG A 329 0.26 -9.80 -19.05
CA ARG A 329 -1.08 -9.75 -19.68
C ARG A 329 -1.90 -11.00 -19.42
N ASN A 330 -1.25 -12.14 -19.23
CA ASN A 330 -1.88 -13.43 -19.04
C ASN A 330 -1.84 -13.92 -17.59
N ALA A 331 -1.11 -13.26 -16.70
CA ALA A 331 -0.87 -13.73 -15.33
C ALA A 331 -2.15 -13.93 -14.52
N HIS A 332 -3.19 -13.12 -14.78
CA HIS A 332 -4.50 -13.23 -14.14
C HIS A 332 -5.22 -14.57 -14.41
N MET A 333 -4.81 -15.31 -15.44
CA MET A 333 -5.34 -16.65 -15.75
C MET A 333 -4.79 -17.73 -14.81
N SER A 334 -3.71 -17.46 -14.08
CA SER A 334 -3.16 -18.40 -13.11
C SER A 334 -3.97 -18.40 -11.82
N SER A 335 -4.29 -19.57 -11.32
CA SER A 335 -4.81 -19.77 -9.95
C SER A 335 -3.70 -20.10 -8.94
N LEU A 336 -2.44 -20.15 -9.38
CA LEU A 336 -1.27 -20.54 -8.60
C LEU A 336 -0.31 -19.35 -8.46
N PRO A 337 0.47 -19.28 -7.36
CA PRO A 337 1.56 -18.33 -7.24
C PRO A 337 2.65 -18.67 -8.28
N VAL A 338 3.48 -17.66 -8.60
CA VAL A 338 4.40 -17.72 -9.73
C VAL A 338 5.84 -17.73 -9.28
N MET A 339 6.64 -18.58 -9.90
CA MET A 339 8.10 -18.60 -9.81
C MET A 339 8.71 -18.17 -11.14
N PHE A 340 9.52 -17.12 -11.14
CA PHE A 340 10.26 -16.72 -12.32
C PHE A 340 11.64 -17.35 -12.38
N ILE A 341 12.00 -17.90 -13.54
CA ILE A 341 13.36 -18.27 -13.89
C ILE A 341 13.86 -17.34 -15.00
N SER A 342 15.03 -16.73 -14.81
CA SER A 342 15.61 -15.79 -15.79
C SER A 342 17.12 -15.71 -15.63
N GLU A 343 17.83 -15.61 -16.73
CA GLU A 343 19.25 -15.24 -16.78
C GLU A 343 19.45 -13.74 -17.10
N ASN A 344 18.36 -13.05 -17.46
CA ASN A 344 18.36 -11.63 -17.85
C ASN A 344 17.79 -10.77 -16.71
N ILE A 345 18.66 -10.03 -16.04
CA ILE A 345 18.27 -9.18 -14.90
C ILE A 345 17.24 -8.09 -15.27
N LEU A 346 17.29 -7.54 -16.49
CA LEU A 346 16.33 -6.52 -16.93
C LEU A 346 14.95 -7.12 -17.18
N ALA A 347 14.93 -8.31 -17.77
CA ALA A 347 13.70 -9.07 -17.98
C ALA A 347 13.06 -9.48 -16.65
N LEU A 348 13.87 -9.99 -15.70
CA LEU A 348 13.39 -10.32 -14.35
C LEU A 348 12.84 -9.10 -13.61
N LYS A 349 13.55 -7.96 -13.65
CA LYS A 349 13.07 -6.70 -13.04
C LYS A 349 11.73 -6.25 -13.63
N MET A 350 11.55 -6.39 -14.96
CA MET A 350 10.30 -6.08 -15.61
C MET A 350 9.18 -7.03 -15.18
N ALA A 351 9.43 -8.33 -15.17
CA ALA A 351 8.45 -9.32 -14.73
C ALA A 351 7.99 -9.08 -13.28
N LEU A 352 8.93 -8.87 -12.35
CA LEU A 352 8.62 -8.58 -10.94
C LEU A 352 7.92 -7.23 -10.76
N MET A 353 8.23 -6.24 -11.57
CA MET A 353 7.55 -4.94 -11.53
C MET A 353 6.08 -5.09 -11.96
N LEU A 354 5.82 -5.81 -13.04
CA LEU A 354 4.48 -5.96 -13.61
C LEU A 354 3.61 -6.96 -12.82
N TYR A 355 4.21 -7.96 -12.15
CA TYR A 355 3.49 -8.99 -11.42
C TYR A 355 2.74 -8.43 -10.21
N GLN A 356 1.46 -8.72 -10.13
CA GLN A 356 0.57 -8.19 -9.10
C GLN A 356 0.53 -9.11 -7.87
N GLY A 357 1.64 -9.17 -7.15
CA GLY A 357 1.82 -10.00 -5.96
C GLY A 357 3.29 -10.09 -5.54
N ILE A 358 3.61 -11.12 -4.76
CA ILE A 358 4.95 -11.53 -4.38
C ILE A 358 5.29 -12.79 -5.14
N ALA A 359 6.27 -12.73 -6.05
CA ALA A 359 6.73 -13.87 -6.82
C ALA A 359 7.90 -14.58 -6.14
N LEU A 360 8.06 -15.85 -6.47
CA LEU A 360 9.29 -16.59 -6.26
C LEU A 360 10.29 -16.29 -7.38
N ILE A 361 11.57 -16.44 -7.07
CA ILE A 361 12.66 -16.45 -8.04
C ILE A 361 13.39 -17.79 -7.89
N ASP A 362 13.54 -18.51 -9.00
CA ASP A 362 14.25 -19.77 -9.01
C ASP A 362 15.74 -19.58 -8.64
N SER A 363 16.20 -20.30 -7.62
CA SER A 363 17.59 -20.22 -7.14
C SER A 363 18.63 -20.70 -8.15
N SER A 364 18.22 -21.38 -9.22
CA SER A 364 19.12 -21.80 -10.31
C SER A 364 19.51 -20.68 -11.27
N THR A 365 18.94 -19.46 -11.11
CA THR A 365 19.32 -18.29 -11.90
C THR A 365 20.80 -17.97 -11.81
N LEU A 366 21.39 -17.51 -12.91
CA LEU A 366 22.80 -17.08 -12.96
C LEU A 366 23.01 -15.60 -12.57
N ILE A 367 21.94 -14.90 -12.18
CA ILE A 367 22.01 -13.50 -11.74
C ILE A 367 22.78 -13.41 -10.40
N PRO A 368 23.75 -12.47 -10.27
CA PRO A 368 24.55 -12.33 -9.05
C PRO A 368 23.68 -12.12 -7.80
N LYS A 369 24.04 -12.79 -6.70
CA LYS A 369 23.26 -12.80 -5.45
C LYS A 369 22.97 -11.39 -4.89
N ASN A 370 23.95 -10.48 -4.94
CA ASN A 370 23.78 -9.11 -4.48
C ASN A 370 22.71 -8.33 -5.31
N GLU A 371 22.65 -8.58 -6.60
CA GLU A 371 21.63 -7.98 -7.47
C GLU A 371 20.25 -8.59 -7.23
N LEU A 372 20.18 -9.91 -6.96
CA LEU A 372 18.93 -10.56 -6.56
C LEU A 372 18.42 -10.02 -5.22
N GLU A 373 19.28 -9.82 -4.22
CA GLU A 373 18.89 -9.25 -2.93
C GLU A 373 18.28 -7.85 -3.07
N GLU A 374 18.87 -7.00 -3.93
CA GLU A 374 18.32 -5.67 -4.22
C GLU A 374 16.94 -5.74 -4.91
N ILE A 375 16.79 -6.64 -5.88
CA ILE A 375 15.54 -6.86 -6.61
C ILE A 375 14.46 -7.38 -5.66
N CYS A 376 14.79 -8.41 -4.85
CA CYS A 376 13.89 -8.99 -3.87
C CYS A 376 13.38 -7.92 -2.90
N LYS A 377 14.28 -7.12 -2.35
CA LYS A 377 13.92 -6.04 -1.44
C LYS A 377 13.01 -4.99 -2.09
N LYS A 378 13.23 -4.68 -3.38
CA LYS A 378 12.46 -3.67 -4.10
C LYS A 378 11.05 -4.13 -4.43
N TYR A 379 10.88 -5.35 -4.87
CA TYR A 379 9.60 -5.87 -5.39
C TYR A 379 8.91 -6.84 -4.43
N GLY A 380 9.52 -7.14 -3.29
CA GLY A 380 9.01 -8.08 -2.30
C GLY A 380 9.26 -9.56 -2.65
N ALA A 381 9.97 -9.87 -3.76
CA ALA A 381 10.19 -11.23 -4.21
C ALA A 381 11.08 -12.05 -3.26
N VAL A 382 10.99 -13.37 -3.37
CA VAL A 382 11.75 -14.32 -2.55
C VAL A 382 12.49 -15.32 -3.44
N VAL A 383 13.76 -15.56 -3.16
CA VAL A 383 14.53 -16.62 -3.85
C VAL A 383 14.20 -17.96 -3.19
N TYR A 384 13.80 -18.93 -4.00
CA TYR A 384 13.39 -20.28 -3.57
C TYR A 384 14.37 -21.34 -4.04
#